data_992cf74ba950fc53247d849ca36209c2
#
_entry.id   992cf74ba950fc53247d849ca36209c2
#
_cell.length_a   1.000
_cell.length_b   1.000
_cell.length_c   1.000
_cell.angle_alpha   90.00
_cell.angle_beta   90.00
_cell.angle_gamma   90.00
#
_symmetry.space_group_name_H-M   'P 1'
#
loop_
_entity.id
_entity.type
_entity.pdbx_description
1 polymer ?
#
loop_
_entity_poly.entity_id
_entity_poly.type
_entity_poly.pdbx_seq_one_letter_code
_entity_poly.pdbx_strand_id
1 'polypeptide(L)'
;IFGEFTRLADTEEVEGFGLGLSITRKLLSLMNGTLALDSAPGKGSDFTILLPLPLADNQSLPDVTAGASDAGEAEALPLFEGQDVYCLLVDDDPLQLALTEELLKQSHVQVVGCTNPHNVLELLRNTVFNAIITDIQMPMLDGYHLLERIRTSGIPGTDEIPVIALSASIAKEHEHYLEAGFTGFLNKPFTAAQLISLL
;
A
#
# COMPACT_ATOMS: atom_id res chain seq x y z
N ILE A 1 -8.40 -2.71 30.37
CA ILE A 1 -7.98 -3.17 29.04
C ILE A 1 -6.71 -2.48 28.55
N PHE A 2 -6.19 -1.46 29.24
CA PHE A 2 -4.96 -0.75 28.84
C PHE A 2 -3.69 -1.28 29.53
N GLY A 3 -3.78 -2.34 30.34
CA GLY A 3 -2.61 -3.03 30.92
C GLY A 3 -1.94 -3.94 29.92
N GLU A 4 -0.61 -4.10 30.02
CA GLU A 4 0.12 -5.09 29.22
C GLU A 4 -0.43 -6.50 29.53
N PHE A 5 -0.64 -7.30 28.47
CA PHE A 5 -1.22 -8.65 28.56
C PHE A 5 -2.65 -8.75 29.13
N THR A 6 -3.40 -7.65 29.18
CA THR A 6 -4.80 -7.67 29.65
C THR A 6 -5.73 -8.15 28.55
N ARG A 7 -6.41 -9.29 28.76
CA ARG A 7 -7.46 -9.81 27.88
C ARG A 7 -8.79 -9.82 28.61
N LEU A 8 -9.89 -9.59 27.91
CA LEU A 8 -11.24 -9.81 28.44
C LEU A 8 -11.47 -11.32 28.53
N ALA A 9 -11.97 -11.79 29.67
CA ALA A 9 -11.97 -13.19 30.10
C ALA A 9 -12.86 -14.14 29.29
N ASP A 10 -13.63 -13.66 28.30
CA ASP A 10 -14.70 -14.41 27.62
C ASP A 10 -14.46 -14.68 26.12
N THR A 11 -13.24 -14.53 25.60
CA THR A 11 -12.97 -14.81 24.17
C THR A 11 -11.80 -15.77 24.01
N GLU A 12 -12.08 -17.07 24.09
CA GLU A 12 -11.10 -18.14 23.87
C GLU A 12 -10.68 -18.31 22.38
N GLU A 13 -11.36 -17.64 21.43
CA GLU A 13 -11.17 -17.87 19.98
C GLU A 13 -10.44 -16.75 19.22
N VAL A 14 -10.01 -15.66 19.86
CA VAL A 14 -9.29 -14.60 19.17
C VAL A 14 -7.81 -14.64 19.50
N GLU A 15 -6.98 -15.05 18.53
CA GLU A 15 -5.52 -14.97 18.65
C GLU A 15 -5.07 -13.50 18.78
N GLY A 16 -4.35 -13.18 19.87
CA GLY A 16 -3.78 -11.86 20.10
C GLY A 16 -3.10 -11.77 21.44
N PHE A 17 -1.91 -11.16 21.49
CA PHE A 17 -1.09 -11.05 22.72
C PHE A 17 -1.59 -10.00 23.72
N GLY A 18 -2.68 -9.27 23.46
CA GLY A 18 -3.21 -8.23 24.33
C GLY A 18 -2.28 -7.01 24.46
N LEU A 19 -1.39 -6.79 23.50
CA LEU A 19 -0.38 -5.72 23.51
C LEU A 19 -0.80 -4.47 22.72
N GLY A 20 -1.75 -4.57 21.79
CA GLY A 20 -2.08 -3.49 20.86
C GLY A 20 -2.44 -2.18 21.56
N LEU A 21 -3.41 -2.20 22.47
CA LEU A 21 -3.88 -0.99 23.17
C LEU A 21 -2.83 -0.42 24.14
N SER A 22 -2.01 -1.26 24.76
CA SER A 22 -0.92 -0.82 25.63
C SER A 22 0.19 -0.11 24.84
N ILE A 23 0.54 -0.63 23.66
CA ILE A 23 1.49 0.00 22.73
C ILE A 23 0.94 1.33 22.22
N THR A 24 -0.32 1.35 21.76
CA THR A 24 -0.98 2.57 21.28
C THR A 24 -0.97 3.66 22.36
N ARG A 25 -1.34 3.31 23.60
CA ARG A 25 -1.30 4.25 24.72
C ARG A 25 0.11 4.78 24.99
N LYS A 26 1.12 3.92 24.93
CA LYS A 26 2.53 4.30 25.14
C LYS A 26 3.01 5.25 24.03
N LEU A 27 2.69 4.98 22.78
CA LEU A 27 3.01 5.86 21.65
C LEU A 27 2.32 7.22 21.79
N LEU A 28 1.03 7.24 22.12
CA LEU A 28 0.29 8.49 22.35
C LEU A 28 0.88 9.30 23.50
N SER A 29 1.30 8.65 24.61
CA SER A 29 1.92 9.35 25.72
C SER A 29 3.28 9.97 25.36
N LEU A 30 4.06 9.33 24.46
CA LEU A 30 5.31 9.89 23.93
C LEU A 30 5.07 11.13 23.05
N MET A 31 3.89 11.20 22.43
CA MET A 31 3.44 12.35 21.61
C MET A 31 2.65 13.38 22.44
N ASN A 32 2.66 13.27 23.77
CA ASN A 32 1.83 14.08 24.69
C ASN A 32 0.33 14.00 24.39
N GLY A 33 -0.11 12.93 23.74
CA GLY A 33 -1.51 12.66 23.42
C GLY A 33 -2.23 11.90 24.52
N THR A 34 -3.57 11.86 24.43
CA THR A 34 -4.43 11.10 25.34
C THR A 34 -5.35 10.17 24.57
N LEU A 35 -5.67 9.04 25.17
CA LEU A 35 -6.62 8.05 24.65
C LEU A 35 -7.75 7.88 25.68
N ALA A 36 -8.97 8.14 25.28
CA ALA A 36 -10.18 7.83 26.04
C ALA A 36 -10.96 6.69 25.36
N LEU A 37 -11.64 5.89 26.14
CA LEU A 37 -12.51 4.81 25.68
C LEU A 37 -13.84 4.90 26.40
N ASP A 38 -14.92 4.92 25.61
CA ASP A 38 -16.29 4.67 26.08
C ASP A 38 -16.80 3.39 25.42
N SER A 39 -17.22 2.42 26.25
CA SER A 39 -17.63 1.11 25.74
C SER A 39 -18.71 0.49 26.63
N ALA A 40 -19.75 -0.03 26.00
CA ALA A 40 -20.82 -0.75 26.70
C ALA A 40 -21.20 -2.04 25.96
N PRO A 41 -21.52 -3.13 26.67
CA PRO A 41 -21.97 -4.37 26.06
C PRO A 41 -23.16 -4.16 25.13
N GLY A 42 -23.07 -4.64 23.88
CA GLY A 42 -24.12 -4.51 22.86
C GLY A 42 -24.25 -3.12 22.23
N LYS A 43 -23.42 -2.12 22.64
CA LYS A 43 -23.41 -0.77 22.07
C LYS A 43 -22.14 -0.44 21.29
N GLY A 44 -21.13 -1.32 21.35
CA GLY A 44 -19.83 -1.08 20.70
C GLY A 44 -18.86 -0.33 21.60
N SER A 45 -17.77 0.16 20.97
CA SER A 45 -16.69 0.87 21.65
C SER A 45 -16.30 2.12 20.86
N ASP A 46 -16.21 3.24 21.57
CA ASP A 46 -15.77 4.53 21.04
C ASP A 46 -14.38 4.88 21.56
N PHE A 47 -13.40 5.03 20.66
CA PHE A 47 -12.04 5.41 20.98
C PHE A 47 -11.79 6.85 20.56
N THR A 48 -11.50 7.72 21.53
CA THR A 48 -11.17 9.12 21.29
C THR A 48 -9.68 9.37 21.51
N ILE A 49 -9.00 9.87 20.48
CA ILE A 49 -7.57 10.24 20.53
C ILE A 49 -7.47 11.76 20.44
N LEU A 50 -6.76 12.37 21.39
CA LEU A 50 -6.41 13.78 21.37
C LEU A 50 -4.87 13.90 21.28
N LEU A 51 -4.41 14.57 20.22
CA LEU A 51 -2.98 14.85 19.99
C LEU A 51 -2.74 16.36 19.94
N PRO A 52 -1.90 16.92 20.83
CA PRO A 52 -1.46 18.31 20.74
C PRO A 52 -0.42 18.41 19.62
N LEU A 53 -0.83 18.89 18.46
CA LEU A 53 0.07 19.14 17.34
C LEU A 53 0.41 20.62 17.30
N PRO A 54 1.71 21.01 17.21
CA PRO A 54 2.08 22.39 16.98
C PRO A 54 1.55 22.82 15.61
N LEU A 55 1.09 24.08 15.53
CA LEU A 55 0.80 24.67 14.23
C LEU A 55 2.14 24.79 13.48
N ALA A 56 2.18 24.30 12.25
CA ALA A 56 3.32 24.52 11.38
C ALA A 56 3.37 26.02 11.01
N ASP A 57 4.44 26.71 11.42
CA ASP A 57 4.74 28.02 10.86
C ASP A 57 5.08 27.85 9.40
N ASN A 58 4.36 28.56 8.51
CA ASN A 58 4.58 28.52 7.05
C ASN A 58 6.03 28.88 6.61
N GLN A 59 6.90 29.28 7.56
CA GLN A 59 8.30 29.63 7.30
C GLN A 59 9.30 28.53 7.71
N SER A 60 8.86 27.45 8.35
CA SER A 60 9.73 26.41 8.88
C SER A 60 9.38 25.00 8.39
N LEU A 61 8.59 24.88 7.33
CA LEU A 61 8.54 23.62 6.61
C LEU A 61 9.94 23.41 6.01
N PRO A 62 10.69 22.36 6.40
CA PRO A 62 11.87 22.00 5.65
C PRO A 62 11.40 21.82 4.21
N ASP A 63 12.13 22.46 3.31
CA ASP A 63 11.89 22.36 1.88
C ASP A 63 11.97 20.86 1.49
N VAL A 64 10.85 20.14 1.60
CA VAL A 64 10.72 18.77 1.10
C VAL A 64 10.76 18.77 -0.43
N THR A 65 11.06 19.94 -1.02
CA THR A 65 11.21 20.15 -2.46
C THR A 65 12.65 19.97 -2.97
N ALA A 66 13.58 19.45 -2.15
CA ALA A 66 14.85 18.94 -2.70
C ALA A 66 14.68 17.62 -3.45
N GLY A 67 13.54 17.42 -4.08
CA GLY A 67 13.17 16.28 -4.91
C GLY A 67 11.84 16.44 -5.62
N ALA A 68 11.10 17.53 -5.36
CA ALA A 68 9.88 17.87 -6.08
C ALA A 68 9.89 19.37 -6.34
N SER A 69 10.51 19.78 -7.45
CA SER A 69 10.34 21.11 -8.00
C SER A 69 8.90 21.28 -8.49
N ASP A 70 8.29 22.40 -8.08
CA ASP A 70 6.98 22.90 -8.48
C ASP A 70 5.75 22.30 -7.78
N ALA A 71 5.45 22.82 -6.56
CA ALA A 71 4.09 22.86 -6.06
C ALA A 71 3.45 24.21 -6.42
N GLY A 72 3.26 24.43 -7.68
CA GLY A 72 2.44 25.50 -8.24
C GLY A 72 1.49 24.85 -9.24
N GLU A 73 0.19 24.93 -8.99
CA GLU A 73 -0.90 24.30 -9.70
C GLU A 73 -1.11 22.84 -9.24
N ALA A 74 -2.35 22.50 -8.87
CA ALA A 74 -2.77 21.11 -8.73
C ALA A 74 -2.39 20.44 -10.05
N GLU A 75 -1.27 19.68 -10.07
CA GLU A 75 -0.89 18.91 -11.24
C GLU A 75 -2.08 18.02 -11.54
N ALA A 76 -2.73 18.34 -12.66
CA ALA A 76 -3.72 17.46 -13.21
C ALA A 76 -3.02 16.10 -13.34
N LEU A 77 -3.55 15.07 -12.64
CA LEU A 77 -3.06 13.70 -12.76
C LEU A 77 -2.91 13.45 -14.27
N PRO A 78 -1.79 12.88 -14.73
CA PRO A 78 -1.68 12.46 -16.10
C PRO A 78 -2.83 11.50 -16.36
N LEU A 79 -3.84 11.99 -17.07
CA LEU A 79 -4.98 11.21 -17.46
C LEU A 79 -4.57 10.48 -18.75
N PHE A 80 -4.74 9.17 -18.79
CA PHE A 80 -4.59 8.41 -20.02
C PHE A 80 -5.82 8.64 -20.93
N GLU A 81 -6.08 9.92 -21.24
CA GLU A 81 -7.21 10.28 -22.13
C GLU A 81 -6.98 9.70 -23.52
N GLY A 82 -7.84 8.75 -23.89
CA GLY A 82 -7.82 8.11 -25.20
C GLY A 82 -6.90 6.91 -25.35
N GLN A 83 -6.30 6.42 -24.26
CA GLN A 83 -5.60 5.13 -24.22
C GLN A 83 -6.25 4.25 -23.16
N ASP A 84 -6.70 3.07 -23.54
CA ASP A 84 -7.18 2.05 -22.59
C ASP A 84 -5.96 1.38 -21.93
N VAL A 85 -5.50 1.93 -20.83
CA VAL A 85 -4.45 1.31 -20.01
C VAL A 85 -5.09 0.27 -19.09
N TYR A 86 -4.69 -0.98 -19.24
CA TYR A 86 -5.23 -2.13 -18.52
C TYR A 86 -4.16 -2.76 -17.64
N CYS A 87 -4.32 -2.63 -16.33
CA CYS A 87 -3.34 -3.08 -15.34
C CYS A 87 -3.84 -4.27 -14.52
N LEU A 88 -2.94 -5.19 -14.22
CA LEU A 88 -3.14 -6.23 -13.22
C LEU A 88 -2.52 -5.76 -11.90
N LEU A 89 -3.33 -5.65 -10.86
CA LEU A 89 -2.88 -5.29 -9.51
C LEU A 89 -2.91 -6.52 -8.60
N VAL A 90 -1.79 -6.81 -7.95
CA VAL A 90 -1.62 -7.98 -7.09
C VAL A 90 -1.23 -7.53 -5.68
N ASP A 91 -2.09 -7.78 -4.71
CA ASP A 91 -1.85 -7.49 -3.29
C ASP A 91 -2.72 -8.45 -2.46
N ASP A 92 -2.14 -9.18 -1.52
CA ASP A 92 -2.86 -10.17 -0.71
C ASP A 92 -3.81 -9.54 0.32
N ASP A 93 -3.58 -8.27 0.66
CA ASP A 93 -4.49 -7.49 1.51
C ASP A 93 -5.63 -6.88 0.67
N PRO A 94 -6.88 -7.35 0.82
CA PRO A 94 -8.01 -6.87 0.03
C PRO A 94 -8.31 -5.37 0.26
N LEU A 95 -7.95 -4.81 1.41
CA LEU A 95 -8.14 -3.39 1.69
C LEU A 95 -7.11 -2.55 0.91
N GLN A 96 -5.83 -2.93 0.94
CA GLN A 96 -4.79 -2.26 0.17
C GLN A 96 -5.06 -2.37 -1.33
N LEU A 97 -5.47 -3.55 -1.80
CA LEU A 97 -5.89 -3.76 -3.18
C LEU A 97 -7.00 -2.77 -3.58
N ALA A 98 -8.10 -2.70 -2.80
CA ALA A 98 -9.23 -1.82 -3.11
C ALA A 98 -8.84 -0.33 -3.11
N LEU A 99 -7.99 0.11 -2.17
CA LEU A 99 -7.49 1.49 -2.11
C LEU A 99 -6.63 1.83 -3.33
N THR A 100 -5.73 0.94 -3.73
CA THR A 100 -4.87 1.14 -4.90
C THR A 100 -5.66 1.10 -6.20
N GLU A 101 -6.65 0.20 -6.31
CA GLU A 101 -7.59 0.20 -7.45
C GLU A 101 -8.33 1.54 -7.59
N GLU A 102 -8.81 2.09 -6.49
CA GLU A 102 -9.54 3.37 -6.52
C GLU A 102 -8.64 4.52 -6.99
N LEU A 103 -7.37 4.56 -6.53
CA LEU A 103 -6.40 5.54 -7.00
C LEU A 103 -6.16 5.45 -8.51
N LEU A 104 -6.01 4.25 -9.04
CA LEU A 104 -5.79 4.02 -10.48
C LEU A 104 -7.03 4.37 -11.32
N LYS A 105 -8.23 4.02 -10.86
CA LYS A 105 -9.51 4.32 -11.53
C LYS A 105 -9.75 5.83 -11.67
N GLN A 106 -9.33 6.63 -10.68
CA GLN A 106 -9.42 8.11 -10.74
C GLN A 106 -8.62 8.70 -11.90
N SER A 107 -7.64 7.97 -12.44
CA SER A 107 -6.80 8.36 -13.57
C SER A 107 -7.16 7.63 -14.87
N HIS A 108 -8.36 7.07 -14.95
CA HIS A 108 -8.88 6.33 -16.10
C HIS A 108 -8.09 5.05 -16.46
N VAL A 109 -7.34 4.49 -15.52
CA VAL A 109 -6.72 3.17 -15.68
C VAL A 109 -7.72 2.08 -15.36
N GLN A 110 -7.88 1.12 -16.26
CA GLN A 110 -8.67 -0.08 -16.00
C GLN A 110 -7.83 -1.08 -15.20
N VAL A 111 -8.39 -1.61 -14.10
CA VAL A 111 -7.66 -2.47 -13.18
C VAL A 111 -8.39 -3.78 -12.95
N VAL A 112 -7.64 -4.87 -12.98
CA VAL A 112 -8.06 -6.17 -12.46
C VAL A 112 -7.27 -6.47 -11.19
N GLY A 113 -7.96 -6.56 -10.06
CA GLY A 113 -7.38 -6.91 -8.77
C GLY A 113 -7.23 -8.42 -8.60
N CYS A 114 -6.12 -8.83 -7.99
CA CYS A 114 -5.82 -10.23 -7.69
C CYS A 114 -5.24 -10.35 -6.28
N THR A 115 -6.01 -10.93 -5.35
CA THR A 115 -5.56 -11.15 -3.96
C THR A 115 -4.72 -12.43 -3.79
N ASN A 116 -4.74 -13.32 -4.77
CA ASN A 116 -3.96 -14.56 -4.72
C ASN A 116 -2.91 -14.59 -5.82
N PRO A 117 -1.61 -14.42 -5.52
CA PRO A 117 -0.55 -14.37 -6.53
C PRO A 117 -0.43 -15.66 -7.37
N HIS A 118 -0.97 -16.78 -6.90
CA HIS A 118 -0.97 -18.02 -7.70
C HIS A 118 -1.91 -17.97 -8.90
N ASN A 119 -2.92 -17.11 -8.89
CA ASN A 119 -3.88 -16.95 -9.99
C ASN A 119 -3.39 -16.03 -11.11
N VAL A 120 -2.29 -15.30 -10.89
CA VAL A 120 -1.75 -14.31 -11.83
C VAL A 120 -1.49 -14.91 -13.22
N LEU A 121 -0.84 -16.09 -13.30
CA LEU A 121 -0.55 -16.72 -14.59
C LEU A 121 -1.81 -17.15 -15.36
N GLU A 122 -2.88 -17.49 -14.65
CA GLU A 122 -4.18 -17.78 -15.28
C GLU A 122 -4.80 -16.51 -15.87
N LEU A 123 -4.75 -15.40 -15.13
CA LEU A 123 -5.22 -14.10 -15.63
C LEU A 123 -4.43 -13.65 -16.86
N LEU A 124 -3.10 -13.79 -16.84
CA LEU A 124 -2.23 -13.44 -17.98
C LEU A 124 -2.44 -14.31 -19.22
N ARG A 125 -2.92 -15.55 -19.08
CA ARG A 125 -3.31 -16.38 -20.23
C ARG A 125 -4.62 -15.94 -20.89
N ASN A 126 -5.51 -15.37 -20.09
CA ASN A 126 -6.88 -15.04 -20.53
C ASN A 126 -7.05 -13.57 -20.89
N THR A 127 -6.12 -12.71 -20.47
CA THR A 127 -6.24 -11.26 -20.61
C THR A 127 -4.87 -10.64 -20.88
N VAL A 128 -4.83 -9.70 -21.83
CA VAL A 128 -3.63 -8.91 -22.12
C VAL A 128 -3.64 -7.66 -21.24
N PHE A 129 -2.57 -7.45 -20.50
CA PHE A 129 -2.37 -6.27 -19.66
C PHE A 129 -1.24 -5.41 -20.23
N ASN A 130 -1.30 -4.11 -19.97
CA ASN A 130 -0.23 -3.16 -20.30
C ASN A 130 0.87 -3.13 -19.23
N ALA A 131 0.50 -3.35 -17.96
CA ALA A 131 1.42 -3.40 -16.84
C ALA A 131 0.90 -4.30 -15.72
N ILE A 132 1.81 -4.76 -14.88
CA ILE A 132 1.51 -5.48 -13.63
C ILE A 132 2.05 -4.65 -12.48
N ILE A 133 1.24 -4.44 -11.45
CA ILE A 133 1.61 -3.79 -10.20
C ILE A 133 1.49 -4.85 -9.12
N THR A 134 2.54 -5.09 -8.35
CA THR A 134 2.53 -6.13 -7.32
C THR A 134 3.10 -5.66 -6.00
N ASP A 135 2.46 -6.02 -4.90
CA ASP A 135 3.13 -5.96 -3.60
C ASP A 135 4.32 -6.93 -3.58
N ILE A 136 5.37 -6.53 -2.87
CA ILE A 136 6.53 -7.38 -2.64
C ILE A 136 6.29 -8.35 -1.50
N GLN A 137 5.67 -7.88 -0.40
CA GLN A 137 5.54 -8.66 0.82
C GLN A 137 4.20 -9.38 0.89
N MET A 138 4.06 -10.45 0.14
CA MET A 138 2.89 -11.30 0.18
C MET A 138 3.22 -12.67 0.80
N PRO A 139 2.34 -13.25 1.63
CA PRO A 139 2.50 -14.62 2.13
C PRO A 139 2.43 -15.63 0.98
N MET A 140 3.10 -16.76 1.13
CA MET A 140 3.16 -17.88 0.19
C MET A 140 3.95 -17.63 -1.10
N LEU A 141 3.80 -16.50 -1.78
CA LEU A 141 4.51 -16.16 -3.00
C LEU A 141 4.77 -14.65 -3.01
N ASP A 142 5.98 -14.23 -2.71
CA ASP A 142 6.38 -12.82 -2.72
C ASP A 142 6.50 -12.26 -4.15
N GLY A 143 6.62 -10.93 -4.26
CA GLY A 143 6.68 -10.25 -5.53
C GLY A 143 7.90 -10.64 -6.39
N TYR A 144 9.02 -11.01 -5.79
CA TYR A 144 10.21 -11.46 -6.54
C TYR A 144 9.99 -12.82 -7.21
N HIS A 145 9.50 -13.78 -6.46
CA HIS A 145 9.15 -15.09 -7.01
C HIS A 145 7.99 -15.00 -8.02
N LEU A 146 7.04 -14.09 -7.79
CA LEU A 146 5.98 -13.83 -8.76
C LEU A 146 6.56 -13.30 -10.09
N LEU A 147 7.46 -12.32 -10.02
CA LEU A 147 8.15 -11.77 -11.19
C LEU A 147 8.89 -12.87 -11.98
N GLU A 148 9.68 -13.69 -11.29
CA GLU A 148 10.39 -14.83 -11.91
C GLU A 148 9.42 -15.77 -12.62
N ARG A 149 8.31 -16.12 -11.97
CA ARG A 149 7.27 -16.98 -12.58
C ARG A 149 6.62 -16.35 -13.79
N ILE A 150 6.38 -15.04 -13.79
CA ILE A 150 5.85 -14.31 -14.94
C ILE A 150 6.84 -14.39 -16.10
N ARG A 151 8.11 -14.04 -15.87
CA ARG A 151 9.17 -14.02 -16.90
C ARG A 151 9.44 -15.39 -17.49
N THR A 152 9.33 -16.45 -16.68
CA THR A 152 9.58 -17.85 -17.12
C THR A 152 8.32 -18.59 -17.57
N SER A 153 7.16 -17.92 -17.58
CA SER A 153 5.88 -18.58 -17.84
C SER A 153 5.68 -19.09 -19.26
N GLY A 154 6.41 -18.53 -20.23
CA GLY A 154 6.23 -18.80 -21.66
C GLY A 154 4.92 -18.26 -22.25
N ILE A 155 4.18 -17.42 -21.51
CA ILE A 155 2.99 -16.74 -22.02
C ILE A 155 3.48 -15.58 -22.91
N PRO A 156 2.95 -15.42 -24.14
CA PRO A 156 3.36 -14.35 -25.04
C PRO A 156 3.25 -12.96 -24.39
N GLY A 157 4.30 -12.15 -24.49
CA GLY A 157 4.36 -10.77 -23.98
C GLY A 157 4.68 -10.63 -22.49
N THR A 158 4.75 -11.72 -21.72
CA THR A 158 5.07 -11.65 -20.28
C THR A 158 6.56 -11.50 -19.99
N ASP A 159 7.39 -11.75 -20.95
CA ASP A 159 8.84 -11.52 -20.91
C ASP A 159 9.20 -10.02 -20.87
N GLU A 160 8.40 -9.17 -21.52
CA GLU A 160 8.64 -7.73 -21.64
C GLU A 160 7.64 -6.86 -20.89
N ILE A 161 6.50 -7.41 -20.40
CA ILE A 161 5.49 -6.61 -19.71
C ILE A 161 6.09 -5.84 -18.54
N PRO A 162 5.82 -4.52 -18.40
CA PRO A 162 6.25 -3.76 -17.23
C PRO A 162 5.70 -4.35 -15.93
N VAL A 163 6.58 -4.55 -14.95
CA VAL A 163 6.20 -5.00 -13.60
C VAL A 163 6.70 -3.99 -12.59
N ILE A 164 5.77 -3.36 -11.86
CA ILE A 164 6.04 -2.33 -10.86
C ILE A 164 5.88 -2.94 -9.48
N ALA A 165 6.90 -2.78 -8.65
CA ALA A 165 6.91 -3.25 -7.27
C ALA A 165 6.33 -2.20 -6.31
N LEU A 166 5.44 -2.62 -5.40
CA LEU A 166 5.02 -1.83 -4.25
C LEU A 166 5.70 -2.38 -3.00
N SER A 167 6.39 -1.53 -2.22
CA SER A 167 7.17 -1.96 -1.06
C SER A 167 6.90 -1.12 0.17
N ALA A 168 6.85 -1.75 1.34
CA ALA A 168 6.83 -1.06 2.63
C ALA A 168 8.24 -0.70 3.14
N SER A 169 9.30 -1.15 2.47
CA SER A 169 10.69 -0.97 2.90
C SER A 169 11.27 0.38 2.46
N ILE A 170 12.03 1.02 3.36
CA ILE A 170 12.60 2.35 3.13
C ILE A 170 13.97 2.23 2.43
N ALA A 171 14.07 2.82 1.25
CA ALA A 171 15.25 3.43 0.59
C ALA A 171 16.57 2.64 0.40
N LYS A 172 16.87 1.53 1.07
CA LYS A 172 18.15 0.82 0.89
C LYS A 172 18.17 -0.23 -0.24
N GLU A 173 17.01 -0.55 -0.79
CA GLU A 173 16.83 -1.64 -1.76
C GLU A 173 16.53 -1.13 -3.18
N HIS A 174 16.74 0.14 -3.45
CA HIS A 174 16.38 0.80 -4.72
C HIS A 174 17.00 0.11 -5.95
N GLU A 175 18.30 -0.13 -5.91
CA GLU A 175 19.02 -0.80 -7.00
C GLU A 175 18.61 -2.27 -7.12
N HIS A 176 18.28 -2.90 -6.01
CA HIS A 176 17.93 -4.31 -5.94
C HIS A 176 16.63 -4.66 -6.71
N TYR A 177 15.61 -3.76 -6.73
CA TYR A 177 14.39 -4.03 -7.49
C TYR A 177 14.64 -4.01 -9.00
N LEU A 178 15.43 -3.06 -9.48
CA LEU A 178 15.77 -2.97 -10.90
C LEU A 178 16.67 -4.13 -11.34
N GLU A 179 17.65 -4.50 -10.51
CA GLU A 179 18.52 -5.67 -10.75
C GLU A 179 17.72 -6.99 -10.77
N ALA A 180 16.66 -7.09 -9.97
CA ALA A 180 15.76 -8.24 -9.98
C ALA A 180 14.86 -8.31 -11.22
N GLY A 181 14.79 -7.24 -12.03
CA GLY A 181 14.01 -7.20 -13.28
C GLY A 181 12.65 -6.52 -13.18
N PHE A 182 12.36 -5.82 -12.07
CA PHE A 182 11.22 -4.91 -12.02
C PHE A 182 11.49 -3.69 -12.91
N THR A 183 10.44 -3.19 -13.55
CA THR A 183 10.53 -2.00 -14.42
C THR A 183 10.55 -0.71 -13.59
N GLY A 184 9.90 -0.74 -12.43
CA GLY A 184 9.84 0.37 -11.49
C GLY A 184 9.41 -0.10 -10.10
N PHE A 185 9.47 0.80 -9.12
CA PHE A 185 9.02 0.50 -7.77
C PHE A 185 8.53 1.76 -7.08
N LEU A 186 7.65 1.59 -6.09
CA LEU A 186 7.17 2.64 -5.20
C LEU A 186 7.20 2.18 -3.76
N ASN A 187 7.61 3.07 -2.87
CA ASN A 187 7.48 2.85 -1.44
C ASN A 187 6.08 3.25 -0.96
N LYS A 188 5.45 2.39 -0.17
CA LYS A 188 4.22 2.70 0.55
C LYS A 188 4.56 3.61 1.76
N PRO A 189 3.80 4.72 2.01
CA PRO A 189 2.64 5.20 1.25
C PRO A 189 3.06 6.00 -0.01
N PHE A 190 2.27 5.92 -1.06
CA PHE A 190 2.48 6.61 -2.32
C PHE A 190 1.22 7.40 -2.74
N THR A 191 1.38 8.35 -3.65
CA THR A 191 0.29 9.12 -4.25
C THR A 191 -0.13 8.51 -5.60
N ALA A 192 -1.35 8.85 -6.05
CA ALA A 192 -1.82 8.46 -7.38
C ALA A 192 -0.87 8.96 -8.49
N ALA A 193 -0.39 10.21 -8.39
CA ALA A 193 0.53 10.79 -9.37
C ALA A 193 1.84 10.00 -9.49
N GLN A 194 2.43 9.57 -8.34
CA GLN A 194 3.63 8.74 -8.34
C GLN A 194 3.40 7.38 -8.99
N LEU A 195 2.26 6.73 -8.71
CA LEU A 195 1.96 5.43 -9.30
C LEU A 195 1.75 5.52 -10.81
N ILE A 196 1.01 6.54 -11.25
CA ILE A 196 0.69 6.75 -12.67
C ILE A 196 1.92 7.16 -13.48
N SER A 197 2.89 7.87 -12.88
CA SER A 197 4.13 8.23 -13.57
C SER A 197 5.01 7.03 -13.93
N LEU A 198 4.73 5.84 -13.40
CA LEU A 198 5.44 4.60 -13.70
C LEU A 198 4.72 3.72 -14.75
N LEU A 199 3.49 4.06 -15.12
CA LEU A 199 2.69 3.38 -16.13
C LEU A 199 2.92 3.98 -17.52
#